data_c61c2a6c97b737afed9be67ee1c772d3
#
_entry.id   c61c2a6c97b737afed9be67ee1c772d3
#
_cell.length_a   1.000
_cell.length_b   1.000
_cell.length_c   1.000
_cell.angle_alpha   90.00
_cell.angle_beta   90.00
_cell.angle_gamma   90.00
#
_symmetry.space_group_name_H-M   'P 1'
#
loop_
_entity.id
_entity.type
_entity.pdbx_description
1 polymer ?
#
loop_
_entity_poly.entity_id
_entity_poly.type
_entity_poly.pdbx_seq_one_letter_code
_entity_poly.pdbx_strand_id
1 'polypeptide(L)'
;MKKNIQPRFTNEACPKYFKSVLKWSYITFIVFFIVYSISISIFGHGEKILYVLPWLIASGLSLYFLEIVHIRWSTLFYVLIAIGWMAYFICTYGWNCGGVNFMVPLMIISFFSLYETPAGKFIFVFVLFFVRMGLFFYTQTHEPLIHLTANQCLFFQTLNTISIFINIAIVCIIFSTNIQQTEKHLMLYNMELRQQAATDPLTTLYNRRKMTEIINNHIAANPNQPFSIAIGDIDHFKHVNDTYGHNCGDQVLKDLAAMFVEKTFGIGHVCRWGGEEFFFFLPEMNLDQASILLNEIKVAVSKLPITYQDQVHHVTMTFGVEEYDYRSQLPELVKQADDKLYYGKNHGRNQVVF
;
A
#
# COMPACT_ATOMS: atom_id res chain seq x y z
N MET A 1 5.93 -25.51 14.92
CA MET A 1 4.64 -24.77 14.92
C MET A 1 4.77 -23.52 15.78
N LYS A 2 5.19 -22.38 15.21
CA LYS A 2 5.16 -21.08 15.91
C LYS A 2 3.76 -20.50 15.71
N LYS A 3 2.95 -20.48 16.79
CA LYS A 3 1.73 -19.69 16.84
C LYS A 3 2.10 -18.22 16.63
N ASN A 4 1.74 -17.68 15.47
CA ASN A 4 1.73 -16.23 15.26
C ASN A 4 0.69 -15.63 16.23
N ILE A 5 1.17 -15.15 17.37
CA ILE A 5 0.38 -14.32 18.26
C ILE A 5 0.29 -12.96 17.59
N GLN A 6 -0.83 -12.73 16.88
CA GLN A 6 -1.15 -11.39 16.41
C GLN A 6 -1.27 -10.47 17.64
N PRO A 7 -0.71 -9.25 17.61
CA PRO A 7 -0.81 -8.34 18.74
C PRO A 7 -2.28 -8.07 19.05
N ARG A 8 -2.70 -8.29 20.30
CA ARG A 8 -4.01 -7.86 20.79
C ARG A 8 -4.10 -6.35 20.59
N PHE A 9 -5.10 -5.88 19.87
CA PHE A 9 -5.32 -4.47 19.62
C PHE A 9 -5.42 -3.71 20.95
N THR A 10 -4.38 -2.95 21.25
CA THR A 10 -4.42 -1.88 22.23
C THR A 10 -5.11 -0.65 21.61
N ASN A 11 -5.50 0.36 22.38
CA ASN A 11 -6.08 1.61 21.87
C ASN A 11 -5.22 2.29 20.79
N GLU A 12 -3.91 2.02 20.76
CA GLU A 12 -2.94 2.52 19.79
C GLU A 12 -3.06 1.86 18.40
N ALA A 13 -3.67 0.68 18.32
CA ALA A 13 -3.82 -0.09 17.07
C ALA A 13 -5.11 0.20 16.32
N CYS A 14 -6.02 1.03 16.89
CA CYS A 14 -7.26 1.38 16.18
C CYS A 14 -6.99 2.43 15.11
N PRO A 15 -7.38 2.18 13.85
CA PRO A 15 -7.21 3.16 12.79
C PRO A 15 -7.90 4.49 13.14
N LYS A 16 -7.15 5.60 13.08
CA LYS A 16 -7.67 6.95 13.41
C LYS A 16 -8.95 7.31 12.65
N TYR A 17 -9.09 6.82 11.43
CA TYR A 17 -10.27 7.06 10.61
C TYR A 17 -11.55 6.51 11.24
N PHE A 18 -11.47 5.37 11.92
CA PHE A 18 -12.66 4.75 12.51
C PHE A 18 -13.26 5.60 13.65
N LYS A 19 -12.39 6.22 14.42
CA LYS A 19 -12.81 7.20 15.43
C LYS A 19 -13.53 8.40 14.80
N SER A 20 -13.03 8.87 13.65
CA SER A 20 -13.69 9.92 12.86
C SER A 20 -15.04 9.47 12.30
N VAL A 21 -15.16 8.24 11.84
CA VAL A 21 -16.44 7.66 11.40
C VAL A 21 -17.48 7.70 12.53
N LEU A 22 -17.13 7.19 13.71
CA LEU A 22 -18.05 7.21 14.87
C LEU A 22 -18.40 8.63 15.30
N LYS A 23 -17.41 9.54 15.36
CA LYS A 23 -17.63 10.95 15.69
C LYS A 23 -18.71 11.58 14.79
N TRP A 24 -18.54 11.47 13.50
CA TRP A 24 -19.47 12.04 12.55
C TRP A 24 -20.82 11.33 12.55
N SER A 25 -20.85 10.01 12.78
CA SER A 25 -22.12 9.28 12.92
C SER A 25 -22.90 9.71 14.16
N TYR A 26 -22.25 9.96 15.30
CA TYR A 26 -22.91 10.54 16.47
C TYR A 26 -23.43 11.96 16.22
N ILE A 27 -22.65 12.80 15.53
CA ILE A 27 -23.08 14.15 15.15
C ILE A 27 -24.31 14.07 14.26
N THR A 28 -24.34 13.17 13.30
CA THR A 28 -25.51 12.94 12.41
C THR A 28 -26.74 12.53 13.24
N PHE A 29 -26.59 11.66 14.22
CA PHE A 29 -27.69 11.30 15.12
C PHE A 29 -28.20 12.47 15.96
N ILE A 30 -27.29 13.28 16.52
CA ILE A 30 -27.67 14.46 17.32
C ILE A 30 -28.48 15.44 16.45
N VAL A 31 -28.00 15.75 15.25
CA VAL A 31 -28.69 16.64 14.31
C VAL A 31 -30.05 16.04 13.94
N PHE A 32 -30.10 14.74 13.64
CA PHE A 32 -31.33 14.04 13.33
C PHE A 32 -32.34 14.12 14.48
N PHE A 33 -31.95 13.86 15.73
CA PHE A 33 -32.88 13.94 16.88
C PHE A 33 -33.38 15.35 17.13
N ILE A 34 -32.57 16.38 16.89
CA ILE A 34 -33.00 17.77 16.99
C ILE A 34 -34.07 18.08 15.91
N VAL A 35 -33.78 17.75 14.64
CA VAL A 35 -34.71 17.97 13.53
C VAL A 35 -36.00 17.17 13.73
N TYR A 36 -35.89 15.93 14.18
CA TYR A 36 -37.02 15.09 14.51
C TYR A 36 -37.87 15.70 15.63
N SER A 37 -37.28 16.20 16.72
CA SER A 37 -38.01 16.84 17.83
C SER A 37 -38.77 18.09 17.40
N ILE A 38 -38.17 18.90 16.51
CA ILE A 38 -38.85 20.06 15.94
C ILE A 38 -40.03 19.61 15.07
N SER A 39 -39.82 18.61 14.22
CA SER A 39 -40.83 18.11 13.30
C SER A 39 -42.04 17.52 14.03
N ILE A 40 -41.79 16.70 15.07
CA ILE A 40 -42.89 16.09 15.84
C ILE A 40 -43.69 17.15 16.61
N SER A 41 -43.08 18.23 17.04
CA SER A 41 -43.74 19.37 17.69
C SER A 41 -44.65 20.12 16.70
N ILE A 42 -44.18 20.37 15.47
CA ILE A 42 -44.97 21.02 14.42
C ILE A 42 -46.23 20.22 14.06
N PHE A 43 -46.14 18.90 14.10
CA PHE A 43 -47.28 18.00 13.86
C PHE A 43 -48.24 17.87 15.04
N GLY A 44 -48.08 18.65 16.10
CA GLY A 44 -48.99 18.68 17.24
C GLY A 44 -48.75 17.60 18.30
N HIS A 45 -47.62 16.90 18.22
CA HIS A 45 -47.23 15.85 19.15
C HIS A 45 -46.03 16.27 20.05
N GLY A 46 -45.99 17.55 20.43
CA GLY A 46 -44.86 18.11 21.19
C GLY A 46 -44.53 17.42 22.53
N GLU A 47 -45.56 16.82 23.18
CA GLU A 47 -45.38 16.03 24.39
C GLU A 47 -44.47 14.80 24.16
N LYS A 48 -44.34 14.33 22.94
CA LYS A 48 -43.48 13.18 22.58
C LYS A 48 -41.99 13.51 22.53
N ILE A 49 -41.62 14.78 22.57
CA ILE A 49 -40.20 15.19 22.66
C ILE A 49 -39.54 14.56 23.87
N LEU A 50 -40.27 14.38 24.95
CA LEU A 50 -39.74 13.74 26.19
C LEU A 50 -39.18 12.34 25.93
N TYR A 51 -39.75 11.60 24.97
CA TYR A 51 -39.27 10.25 24.58
C TYR A 51 -38.05 10.28 23.66
N VAL A 52 -37.76 11.42 23.02
CA VAL A 52 -36.56 11.59 22.17
C VAL A 52 -35.34 12.02 22.99
N LEU A 53 -35.54 12.75 24.10
CA LEU A 53 -34.47 13.26 24.93
C LEU A 53 -33.45 12.20 25.37
N PRO A 54 -33.82 10.98 25.83
CA PRO A 54 -32.87 9.96 26.23
C PRO A 54 -31.89 9.60 25.09
N TRP A 55 -32.35 9.53 23.83
CA TRP A 55 -31.53 9.20 22.66
C TRP A 55 -30.57 10.34 22.30
N LEU A 56 -31.05 11.58 22.40
CA LEU A 56 -30.23 12.78 22.22
C LEU A 56 -29.12 12.86 23.28
N ILE A 57 -29.46 12.68 24.55
CA ILE A 57 -28.52 12.69 25.68
C ILE A 57 -27.51 11.55 25.53
N ALA A 58 -27.96 10.33 25.23
CA ALA A 58 -27.09 9.17 25.05
C ALA A 58 -26.11 9.39 23.90
N SER A 59 -26.56 9.97 22.79
CA SER A 59 -25.68 10.30 21.65
C SER A 59 -24.67 11.39 22.01
N GLY A 60 -25.07 12.43 22.75
CA GLY A 60 -24.18 13.50 23.23
C GLY A 60 -23.13 12.99 24.20
N LEU A 61 -23.52 12.18 25.18
CA LEU A 61 -22.62 11.55 26.15
C LEU A 61 -21.62 10.60 25.43
N SER A 62 -22.12 9.79 24.50
CA SER A 62 -21.25 8.89 23.72
C SER A 62 -20.23 9.64 22.87
N LEU A 63 -20.63 10.78 22.29
CA LEU A 63 -19.72 11.67 21.57
C LEU A 63 -18.66 12.29 22.52
N TYR A 64 -19.08 12.75 23.70
CA TYR A 64 -18.17 13.31 24.71
C TYR A 64 -17.14 12.28 25.19
N PHE A 65 -17.59 11.06 25.48
CA PHE A 65 -16.72 9.99 25.96
C PHE A 65 -15.91 9.28 24.87
N LEU A 66 -16.12 9.60 23.58
CA LEU A 66 -15.43 8.95 22.46
C LEU A 66 -13.91 9.05 22.53
N GLU A 67 -13.36 10.11 23.16
CA GLU A 67 -11.92 10.28 23.34
C GLU A 67 -11.36 9.48 24.53
N ILE A 68 -12.18 9.13 25.49
CA ILE A 68 -11.79 8.54 26.77
C ILE A 68 -12.01 7.02 26.76
N VAL A 69 -13.14 6.59 26.19
CA VAL A 69 -13.57 5.20 26.22
C VAL A 69 -12.93 4.41 25.07
N HIS A 70 -12.62 3.15 25.33
CA HIS A 70 -12.10 2.26 24.29
C HIS A 70 -13.08 2.17 23.11
N ILE A 71 -12.56 2.26 21.90
CA ILE A 71 -13.35 2.35 20.67
C ILE A 71 -14.40 1.24 20.48
N ARG A 72 -14.14 0.03 20.98
CA ARG A 72 -15.10 -1.09 20.97
C ARG A 72 -16.36 -0.79 21.75
N TRP A 73 -16.21 -0.18 22.93
CA TRP A 73 -17.36 0.23 23.73
C TRP A 73 -18.13 1.38 23.09
N SER A 74 -17.41 2.36 22.53
CA SER A 74 -18.05 3.45 21.79
C SER A 74 -18.86 2.94 20.60
N THR A 75 -18.33 1.92 19.89
CA THR A 75 -19.08 1.30 18.78
C THR A 75 -20.29 0.52 19.29
N LEU A 76 -20.14 -0.21 20.40
CA LEU A 76 -21.27 -0.93 21.00
C LEU A 76 -22.39 0.05 21.41
N PHE A 77 -22.05 1.18 22.04
CA PHE A 77 -23.01 2.22 22.39
C PHE A 77 -23.71 2.79 21.16
N TYR A 78 -22.97 3.05 20.08
CA TYR A 78 -23.57 3.49 18.82
C TYR A 78 -24.60 2.49 18.30
N VAL A 79 -24.24 1.21 18.27
CA VAL A 79 -25.12 0.11 17.85
C VAL A 79 -26.38 0.03 18.70
N LEU A 80 -26.23 0.11 20.03
CA LEU A 80 -27.35 0.05 20.97
C LEU A 80 -28.29 1.24 20.81
N ILE A 81 -27.76 2.45 20.63
CA ILE A 81 -28.56 3.65 20.37
C ILE A 81 -29.34 3.49 19.05
N ALA A 82 -28.69 3.04 17.97
CA ALA A 82 -29.32 2.91 16.68
C ALA A 82 -30.41 1.81 16.63
N ILE A 83 -30.14 0.64 17.22
CA ILE A 83 -31.12 -0.45 17.31
C ILE A 83 -32.29 -0.04 18.22
N GLY A 84 -31.98 0.53 19.38
CA GLY A 84 -33.00 0.98 20.30
C GLY A 84 -33.90 2.07 19.71
N TRP A 85 -33.32 3.06 19.02
CA TRP A 85 -34.10 4.08 18.28
C TRP A 85 -34.98 3.46 17.20
N MET A 86 -34.41 2.55 16.39
CA MET A 86 -35.15 1.85 15.36
C MET A 86 -36.35 1.10 15.93
N ALA A 87 -36.15 0.34 17.01
CA ALA A 87 -37.22 -0.40 17.68
C ALA A 87 -38.30 0.54 18.24
N TYR A 88 -37.86 1.57 18.97
CA TYR A 88 -38.78 2.61 19.48
C TYR A 88 -39.59 3.24 18.38
N PHE A 89 -38.95 3.65 17.28
CA PHE A 89 -39.59 4.34 16.17
C PHE A 89 -40.63 3.44 15.45
N ILE A 90 -40.27 2.17 15.19
CA ILE A 90 -41.15 1.21 14.52
C ILE A 90 -42.33 0.84 15.41
N CYS A 91 -42.14 0.61 16.69
CA CYS A 91 -43.23 0.31 17.62
C CYS A 91 -44.17 1.50 17.81
N THR A 92 -43.63 2.71 17.76
CA THR A 92 -44.42 3.94 18.00
C THR A 92 -45.20 4.37 16.77
N TYR A 93 -44.58 4.38 15.58
CA TYR A 93 -45.15 4.98 14.36
C TYR A 93 -45.43 3.98 13.24
N GLY A 94 -45.07 2.72 13.44
CA GLY A 94 -45.27 1.66 12.47
C GLY A 94 -44.13 1.49 11.49
N TRP A 95 -44.20 0.39 10.75
CA TRP A 95 -43.18 -0.04 9.79
C TRP A 95 -42.95 0.93 8.64
N ASN A 96 -44.07 1.47 8.10
CA ASN A 96 -44.06 2.26 6.88
C ASN A 96 -43.45 3.66 7.01
N CYS A 97 -43.15 4.13 8.24
CA CYS A 97 -42.57 5.44 8.47
C CYS A 97 -41.04 5.44 8.33
N GLY A 98 -40.40 4.36 7.85
CA GLY A 98 -39.01 4.33 7.42
C GLY A 98 -37.97 4.07 8.51
N GLY A 99 -38.36 3.75 9.76
CA GLY A 99 -37.46 3.49 10.87
C GLY A 99 -36.50 2.30 10.61
N VAL A 100 -36.95 1.31 9.83
CA VAL A 100 -36.14 0.13 9.50
C VAL A 100 -34.86 0.45 8.72
N ASN A 101 -34.82 1.57 8.03
CA ASN A 101 -33.69 1.96 7.19
C ASN A 101 -32.40 2.27 8.01
N PHE A 102 -32.52 2.55 9.32
CA PHE A 102 -31.36 2.70 10.22
C PHE A 102 -30.46 1.45 10.32
N MET A 103 -30.93 0.30 9.84
CA MET A 103 -30.07 -0.90 9.75
C MET A 103 -28.92 -0.75 8.75
N VAL A 104 -29.08 0.04 7.69
CA VAL A 104 -28.08 0.16 6.63
C VAL A 104 -26.78 0.78 7.15
N PRO A 105 -26.76 1.93 7.85
CA PRO A 105 -25.54 2.45 8.46
C PRO A 105 -24.92 1.49 9.47
N LEU A 106 -25.73 0.76 10.24
CA LEU A 106 -25.23 -0.24 11.19
C LEU A 106 -24.48 -1.36 10.48
N MET A 107 -25.00 -1.88 9.38
CA MET A 107 -24.30 -2.89 8.57
C MET A 107 -22.97 -2.35 8.06
N ILE A 108 -22.95 -1.15 7.49
CA ILE A 108 -21.74 -0.53 6.94
C ILE A 108 -20.69 -0.32 8.05
N ILE A 109 -21.05 0.27 9.18
CA ILE A 109 -20.14 0.51 10.30
C ILE A 109 -19.58 -0.81 10.85
N SER A 110 -20.39 -1.85 10.94
CA SER A 110 -19.95 -3.17 11.41
C SER A 110 -18.91 -3.81 10.50
N PHE A 111 -19.07 -3.65 9.18
CA PHE A 111 -18.10 -4.17 8.21
C PHE A 111 -16.71 -3.55 8.38
N PHE A 112 -16.65 -2.28 8.75
CA PHE A 112 -15.39 -1.54 8.83
C PHE A 112 -14.70 -1.62 10.20
N SER A 113 -15.36 -2.06 11.27
CA SER A 113 -14.86 -1.74 12.59
C SER A 113 -14.78 -2.81 13.66
N LEU A 114 -15.77 -3.63 13.78
CA LEU A 114 -16.01 -4.28 15.09
C LEU A 114 -15.30 -5.62 15.26
N TYR A 115 -15.03 -6.33 14.19
CA TYR A 115 -14.63 -7.72 14.31
C TYR A 115 -13.40 -8.01 13.46
N GLU A 116 -12.37 -8.51 14.11
CA GLU A 116 -11.12 -8.94 13.48
C GLU A 116 -11.34 -10.12 12.51
N THR A 117 -12.40 -10.88 12.75
CA THR A 117 -12.67 -12.09 11.98
C THR A 117 -13.90 -11.91 11.07
N PRO A 118 -13.86 -12.44 9.85
CA PRO A 118 -15.02 -12.47 8.97
C PRO A 118 -16.26 -13.10 9.64
N ALA A 119 -16.06 -14.14 10.46
CA ALA A 119 -17.13 -14.81 11.18
C ALA A 119 -17.89 -13.86 12.12
N GLY A 120 -17.18 -13.00 12.86
CA GLY A 120 -17.82 -12.00 13.74
C GLY A 120 -18.70 -11.01 12.97
N LYS A 121 -18.27 -10.59 11.78
CA LYS A 121 -19.07 -9.71 10.91
C LYS A 121 -20.35 -10.40 10.43
N PHE A 122 -20.26 -11.67 10.03
CA PHE A 122 -21.43 -12.46 9.64
C PHE A 122 -22.41 -12.64 10.79
N ILE A 123 -21.92 -12.97 12.00
CA ILE A 123 -22.77 -13.13 13.18
C ILE A 123 -23.53 -11.83 13.46
N PHE A 124 -22.87 -10.67 13.37
CA PHE A 124 -23.52 -9.37 13.61
C PHE A 124 -24.63 -9.10 12.57
N VAL A 125 -24.37 -9.33 11.29
CA VAL A 125 -25.37 -9.18 10.23
C VAL A 125 -26.56 -10.13 10.47
N PHE A 126 -26.29 -11.37 10.92
CA PHE A 126 -27.33 -12.33 11.27
C PHE A 126 -28.21 -11.84 12.45
N VAL A 127 -27.58 -11.28 13.48
CA VAL A 127 -28.30 -10.69 14.60
C VAL A 127 -29.21 -9.55 14.13
N LEU A 128 -28.69 -8.64 13.30
CA LEU A 128 -29.50 -7.55 12.72
C LEU A 128 -30.66 -8.09 11.90
N PHE A 129 -30.46 -9.14 11.13
CA PHE A 129 -31.51 -9.78 10.37
C PHE A 129 -32.65 -10.30 11.28
N PHE A 130 -32.31 -10.98 12.38
CA PHE A 130 -33.33 -11.47 13.32
C PHE A 130 -34.03 -10.33 14.06
N VAL A 131 -33.32 -9.27 14.44
CA VAL A 131 -33.94 -8.07 15.00
C VAL A 131 -34.95 -7.46 14.03
N ARG A 132 -34.58 -7.33 12.76
CA ARG A 132 -35.46 -6.83 11.72
C ARG A 132 -36.69 -7.70 11.54
N MET A 133 -36.51 -9.02 11.45
CA MET A 133 -37.62 -9.95 11.28
C MET A 133 -38.53 -9.94 12.50
N GLY A 134 -38.00 -9.88 13.71
CA GLY A 134 -38.78 -9.77 14.95
C GLY A 134 -39.65 -8.50 14.96
N LEU A 135 -39.07 -7.34 14.58
CA LEU A 135 -39.80 -6.09 14.48
C LEU A 135 -40.87 -6.13 13.38
N PHE A 136 -40.57 -6.78 12.25
CA PHE A 136 -41.53 -6.96 11.18
C PHE A 136 -42.75 -7.77 11.65
N PHE A 137 -42.53 -8.95 12.24
CA PHE A 137 -43.60 -9.78 12.77
C PHE A 137 -44.40 -9.08 13.88
N TYR A 138 -43.73 -8.33 14.75
CA TYR A 138 -44.37 -7.53 15.79
C TYR A 138 -45.37 -6.56 15.17
N THR A 139 -45.01 -5.85 14.10
CA THR A 139 -45.89 -4.88 13.43
C THR A 139 -47.05 -5.50 12.63
N GLN A 140 -46.99 -6.82 12.36
CA GLN A 140 -48.12 -7.53 11.75
C GLN A 140 -49.21 -7.89 12.75
N THR A 141 -48.88 -7.91 14.04
CA THR A 141 -49.78 -8.33 15.11
C THR A 141 -50.18 -7.19 16.07
N HIS A 142 -49.46 -6.08 16.03
CA HIS A 142 -49.69 -4.92 16.90
C HIS A 142 -49.80 -3.65 16.07
N GLU A 143 -50.80 -2.84 16.35
CA GLU A 143 -50.92 -1.52 15.75
C GLU A 143 -49.91 -0.53 16.35
N PRO A 144 -49.47 0.48 15.59
CA PRO A 144 -48.60 1.51 16.10
C PRO A 144 -49.24 2.31 17.24
N LEU A 145 -48.44 2.71 18.24
CA LEU A 145 -48.96 3.49 19.39
C LEU A 145 -49.50 4.86 18.98
N ILE A 146 -49.03 5.40 17.86
CA ILE A 146 -49.48 6.69 17.32
C ILE A 146 -49.79 6.52 15.84
N HIS A 147 -51.02 6.81 15.48
CA HIS A 147 -51.43 6.80 14.10
C HIS A 147 -51.09 8.14 13.46
N LEU A 148 -50.12 8.11 12.56
CA LEU A 148 -49.76 9.26 11.72
C LEU A 148 -50.62 9.28 10.45
N THR A 149 -50.92 10.47 9.95
CA THR A 149 -51.50 10.62 8.61
C THR A 149 -50.50 10.18 7.54
N ALA A 150 -51.01 9.85 6.35
CA ALA A 150 -50.15 9.42 5.23
C ALA A 150 -49.06 10.47 4.92
N ASN A 151 -49.37 11.75 4.98
CA ASN A 151 -48.41 12.83 4.73
C ASN A 151 -47.33 12.94 5.82
N GLN A 152 -47.72 12.76 7.09
CA GLN A 152 -46.77 12.74 8.21
C GLN A 152 -45.85 11.53 8.11
N CYS A 153 -46.37 10.35 7.79
CA CYS A 153 -45.56 9.14 7.61
C CYS A 153 -44.57 9.31 6.45
N LEU A 154 -45.03 9.85 5.30
CA LEU A 154 -44.18 10.15 4.17
C LEU A 154 -43.05 11.14 4.54
N PHE A 155 -43.37 12.17 5.33
CA PHE A 155 -42.40 13.14 5.82
C PHE A 155 -41.31 12.46 6.67
N PHE A 156 -41.67 11.63 7.66
CA PHE A 156 -40.71 10.93 8.50
C PHE A 156 -39.91 9.91 7.72
N GLN A 157 -40.53 9.20 6.76
CA GLN A 157 -39.80 8.30 5.88
C GLN A 157 -38.75 9.04 5.06
N THR A 158 -39.06 10.20 4.54
CA THR A 158 -38.12 11.05 3.79
C THR A 158 -37.03 11.58 4.68
N LEU A 159 -37.34 12.07 5.88
CA LEU A 159 -36.38 12.56 6.87
C LEU A 159 -35.36 11.44 7.28
N ASN A 160 -35.89 10.25 7.59
CA ASN A 160 -35.07 9.08 7.92
C ASN A 160 -34.15 8.73 6.75
N THR A 161 -34.67 8.68 5.54
CA THR A 161 -33.91 8.36 4.33
C THR A 161 -32.79 9.37 4.10
N ILE A 162 -33.07 10.66 4.14
CA ILE A 162 -32.06 11.73 3.98
C ILE A 162 -30.95 11.60 5.03
N SER A 163 -31.31 11.44 6.30
CA SER A 163 -30.34 11.31 7.40
C SER A 163 -29.42 10.12 7.19
N ILE A 164 -29.95 9.00 6.74
CA ILE A 164 -29.19 7.77 6.49
C ILE A 164 -28.25 7.96 5.30
N PHE A 165 -28.71 8.55 4.20
CA PHE A 165 -27.84 8.82 3.05
C PHE A 165 -26.70 9.79 3.39
N ILE A 166 -26.97 10.82 4.22
CA ILE A 166 -25.92 11.73 4.72
C ILE A 166 -24.90 10.94 5.54
N ASN A 167 -25.37 10.09 6.47
CA ASN A 167 -24.47 9.29 7.30
C ASN A 167 -23.59 8.35 6.44
N ILE A 168 -24.20 7.63 5.49
CA ILE A 168 -23.49 6.74 4.57
C ILE A 168 -22.44 7.51 3.74
N ALA A 169 -22.82 8.66 3.19
CA ALA A 169 -21.92 9.49 2.40
C ALA A 169 -20.70 9.93 3.23
N ILE A 170 -20.91 10.37 4.48
CA ILE A 170 -19.84 10.74 5.41
C ILE A 170 -18.91 9.55 5.67
N VAL A 171 -19.46 8.38 5.97
CA VAL A 171 -18.67 7.16 6.23
C VAL A 171 -17.85 6.79 5.00
N CYS A 172 -18.46 6.79 3.81
CA CYS A 172 -17.78 6.46 2.56
C CYS A 172 -16.64 7.45 2.23
N ILE A 173 -16.88 8.76 2.41
CA ILE A 173 -15.87 9.79 2.17
C ILE A 173 -14.67 9.59 3.11
N ILE A 174 -14.91 9.45 4.43
CA ILE A 174 -13.85 9.25 5.41
C ILE A 174 -13.04 7.98 5.08
N PHE A 175 -13.72 6.89 4.75
CA PHE A 175 -13.07 5.62 4.43
C PHE A 175 -12.25 5.70 3.14
N SER A 176 -12.82 6.25 2.06
CA SER A 176 -12.12 6.43 0.78
C SER A 176 -10.86 7.29 0.93
N THR A 177 -10.97 8.41 1.64
CA THR A 177 -9.82 9.30 1.88
C THR A 177 -8.71 8.60 2.64
N ASN A 178 -9.06 7.79 3.65
CA ASN A 178 -8.06 7.04 4.44
C ASN A 178 -7.38 5.93 3.65
N ILE A 179 -8.12 5.19 2.82
CA ILE A 179 -7.51 4.18 1.93
C ILE A 179 -6.46 4.83 1.04
N GLN A 180 -6.83 5.92 0.34
CA GLN A 180 -5.91 6.63 -0.54
C GLN A 180 -4.64 7.12 0.18
N GLN A 181 -4.78 7.65 1.40
CA GLN A 181 -3.64 8.08 2.20
C GLN A 181 -2.75 6.91 2.60
N THR A 182 -3.34 5.78 3.01
CA THR A 182 -2.60 4.57 3.39
C THR A 182 -1.84 3.98 2.20
N GLU A 183 -2.48 3.88 1.04
CA GLU A 183 -1.84 3.41 -0.20
C GLU A 183 -0.67 4.30 -0.60
N LYS A 184 -0.85 5.63 -0.54
CA LYS A 184 0.24 6.58 -0.80
C LYS A 184 1.40 6.41 0.18
N HIS A 185 1.13 6.25 1.47
CA HIS A 185 2.17 6.00 2.48
C HIS A 185 2.92 4.69 2.22
N LEU A 186 2.20 3.62 1.91
CA LEU A 186 2.80 2.33 1.57
C LEU A 186 3.68 2.41 0.32
N MET A 187 3.23 3.14 -0.69
CA MET A 187 4.00 3.37 -1.91
C MET A 187 5.31 4.12 -1.61
N LEU A 188 5.24 5.21 -0.86
CA LEU A 188 6.42 5.99 -0.46
C LEU A 188 7.39 5.17 0.38
N TYR A 189 6.90 4.41 1.36
CA TYR A 189 7.71 3.54 2.20
C TYR A 189 8.40 2.43 1.38
N ASN A 190 7.69 1.81 0.44
CA ASN A 190 8.30 0.84 -0.48
C ASN A 190 9.36 1.46 -1.39
N MET A 191 9.14 2.69 -1.85
CA MET A 191 10.17 3.42 -2.62
C MET A 191 11.41 3.69 -1.76
N GLU A 192 11.24 4.10 -0.52
CA GLU A 192 12.33 4.35 0.43
C GLU A 192 13.12 3.06 0.74
N LEU A 193 12.43 1.94 1.00
CA LEU A 193 13.07 0.64 1.18
C LEU A 193 13.87 0.22 -0.06
N ARG A 194 13.33 0.41 -1.26
CA ARG A 194 14.05 0.14 -2.51
C ARG A 194 15.27 1.05 -2.66
N GLN A 195 15.17 2.32 -2.26
CA GLN A 195 16.31 3.22 -2.26
C GLN A 195 17.37 2.83 -1.22
N GLN A 196 17.00 2.25 -0.09
CA GLN A 196 17.94 1.78 0.93
C GLN A 196 18.63 0.45 0.56
N ALA A 197 18.05 -0.34 -0.34
CA ALA A 197 18.68 -1.57 -0.81
C ALA A 197 20.04 -1.26 -1.43
N ALA A 198 21.07 -1.99 -1.04
CA ALA A 198 22.43 -1.85 -1.57
C ALA A 198 22.69 -2.73 -2.80
N THR A 199 21.86 -3.75 -3.00
CA THR A 199 22.06 -4.78 -4.02
C THR A 199 20.91 -4.81 -5.02
N ASP A 200 21.18 -5.33 -6.22
CA ASP A 200 20.19 -5.68 -7.22
C ASP A 200 19.50 -7.00 -6.82
N PRO A 201 18.16 -7.08 -6.84
CA PRO A 201 17.45 -8.25 -6.36
C PRO A 201 17.58 -9.50 -7.26
N LEU A 202 17.92 -9.34 -8.54
CA LEU A 202 18.08 -10.44 -9.48
C LEU A 202 19.46 -11.09 -9.39
N THR A 203 20.50 -10.24 -9.39
CA THR A 203 21.89 -10.67 -9.49
C THR A 203 22.62 -10.70 -8.14
N THR A 204 22.05 -10.11 -7.09
CA THR A 204 22.66 -9.90 -5.77
C THR A 204 23.91 -9.03 -5.75
N LEU A 205 24.38 -8.57 -6.91
CA LEU A 205 25.47 -7.59 -7.03
C LEU A 205 25.07 -6.26 -6.40
N TYR A 206 26.05 -5.41 -6.11
CA TYR A 206 25.75 -4.02 -5.79
C TYR A 206 24.90 -3.40 -6.90
N ASN A 207 24.01 -2.47 -6.51
CA ASN A 207 23.31 -1.64 -7.48
C ASN A 207 24.14 -0.37 -7.79
N ARG A 208 23.71 0.35 -8.82
CA ARG A 208 24.35 1.60 -9.27
C ARG A 208 24.59 2.59 -8.13
N ARG A 209 23.61 2.76 -7.22
CA ARG A 209 23.70 3.70 -6.10
C ARG A 209 24.83 3.31 -5.14
N LYS A 210 24.89 2.02 -4.75
CA LYS A 210 25.92 1.55 -3.82
C LYS A 210 27.32 1.62 -4.44
N MET A 211 27.44 1.33 -5.72
CA MET A 211 28.70 1.47 -6.45
C MET A 211 29.15 2.93 -6.49
N THR A 212 28.25 3.86 -6.80
CA THR A 212 28.56 5.30 -6.77
C THR A 212 29.03 5.76 -5.40
N GLU A 213 28.39 5.28 -4.32
CA GLU A 213 28.82 5.55 -2.94
C GLU A 213 30.22 5.02 -2.66
N ILE A 214 30.52 3.78 -3.07
CA ILE A 214 31.83 3.15 -2.88
C ILE A 214 32.93 3.99 -3.58
N ILE A 215 32.72 4.37 -4.83
CA ILE A 215 33.70 5.13 -5.61
C ILE A 215 33.91 6.53 -5.01
N ASN A 216 32.84 7.24 -4.66
CA ASN A 216 32.96 8.57 -4.06
C ASN A 216 33.70 8.52 -2.71
N ASN A 217 33.46 7.49 -1.90
CA ASN A 217 34.17 7.29 -0.65
C ASN A 217 35.67 6.97 -0.91
N HIS A 218 36.00 6.19 -1.95
CA HIS A 218 37.37 5.90 -2.36
C HIS A 218 38.10 7.17 -2.79
N ILE A 219 37.50 7.98 -3.66
CA ILE A 219 38.07 9.27 -4.10
C ILE A 219 38.30 10.21 -2.91
N ALA A 220 37.35 10.28 -1.98
CA ALA A 220 37.46 11.14 -0.79
C ALA A 220 38.56 10.69 0.17
N ALA A 221 38.76 9.37 0.34
CA ALA A 221 39.79 8.78 1.22
C ALA A 221 41.17 8.77 0.58
N ASN A 222 41.26 8.57 -0.74
CA ASN A 222 42.49 8.33 -1.48
C ASN A 222 42.56 9.17 -2.78
N PRO A 223 42.58 10.51 -2.72
CA PRO A 223 42.44 11.37 -3.91
C PRO A 223 43.53 11.21 -4.96
N ASN A 224 44.69 10.68 -4.59
CA ASN A 224 45.86 10.49 -5.46
C ASN A 224 46.13 9.02 -5.80
N GLN A 225 45.23 8.12 -5.50
CA GLN A 225 45.35 6.72 -5.80
C GLN A 225 44.75 6.40 -7.16
N PRO A 226 45.45 5.71 -8.08
CA PRO A 226 44.93 5.35 -9.38
C PRO A 226 43.78 4.34 -9.23
N PHE A 227 42.79 4.45 -10.07
CA PHE A 227 41.77 3.42 -10.27
C PHE A 227 41.23 3.49 -11.69
N SER A 228 40.66 2.40 -12.16
CA SER A 228 39.96 2.34 -13.42
C SER A 228 38.50 1.94 -13.21
N ILE A 229 37.65 2.40 -14.08
CA ILE A 229 36.26 1.94 -14.19
C ILE A 229 35.99 1.30 -15.54
N ALA A 230 35.02 0.41 -15.60
CA ALA A 230 34.55 -0.10 -16.88
C ALA A 230 33.04 -0.27 -16.87
N ILE A 231 32.44 -0.04 -18.01
CA ILE A 231 31.04 -0.37 -18.30
C ILE A 231 31.04 -1.49 -19.34
N GLY A 232 30.37 -2.58 -19.02
CA GLY A 232 30.16 -3.72 -19.93
C GLY A 232 28.71 -3.96 -20.19
N ASP A 233 28.37 -4.30 -21.43
CA ASP A 233 27.00 -4.58 -21.84
C ASP A 233 26.98 -5.89 -22.64
N ILE A 234 25.92 -6.70 -22.41
CA ILE A 234 25.74 -8.00 -23.06
C ILE A 234 25.35 -7.78 -24.52
N ASP A 235 26.17 -8.31 -25.42
CA ASP A 235 25.92 -8.18 -26.85
C ASP A 235 24.65 -8.93 -27.25
N HIS A 236 23.75 -8.25 -27.97
CA HIS A 236 22.50 -8.82 -28.48
C HIS A 236 21.55 -9.38 -27.39
N PHE A 237 21.59 -8.87 -26.15
CA PHE A 237 20.77 -9.38 -25.05
C PHE A 237 19.27 -9.33 -25.34
N LYS A 238 18.80 -8.29 -26.06
CA LYS A 238 17.41 -8.23 -26.52
C LYS A 238 17.05 -9.44 -27.37
N HIS A 239 17.93 -9.90 -28.24
CA HIS A 239 17.69 -11.10 -29.07
C HIS A 239 17.56 -12.37 -28.21
N VAL A 240 18.34 -12.48 -27.13
CA VAL A 240 18.20 -13.60 -26.15
C VAL A 240 16.81 -13.58 -25.53
N ASN A 241 16.36 -12.41 -25.06
CA ASN A 241 15.03 -12.26 -24.45
C ASN A 241 13.90 -12.54 -25.45
N ASP A 242 14.01 -12.01 -26.68
CA ASP A 242 12.97 -12.15 -27.71
C ASP A 242 12.88 -13.60 -28.22
N THR A 243 13.99 -14.35 -28.23
CA THR A 243 14.04 -15.72 -28.75
C THR A 243 13.73 -16.78 -27.68
N TYR A 244 14.27 -16.62 -26.47
CA TYR A 244 14.24 -17.64 -25.42
C TYR A 244 13.42 -17.21 -24.19
N GLY A 245 12.85 -16.00 -24.21
CA GLY A 245 12.05 -15.43 -23.14
C GLY A 245 12.86 -14.77 -22.03
N HIS A 246 12.22 -13.90 -21.28
CA HIS A 246 12.84 -13.12 -20.19
C HIS A 246 13.46 -14.00 -19.09
N ASN A 247 12.91 -15.18 -18.81
CA ASN A 247 13.47 -16.08 -17.82
C ASN A 247 14.86 -16.61 -18.23
N CYS A 248 15.10 -16.81 -19.54
CA CYS A 248 16.43 -17.15 -20.05
C CYS A 248 17.39 -15.97 -19.86
N GLY A 249 16.96 -14.75 -20.20
CA GLY A 249 17.75 -13.55 -19.96
C GLY A 249 18.09 -13.33 -18.48
N ASP A 250 17.17 -13.60 -17.57
CA ASP A 250 17.41 -13.54 -16.13
C ASP A 250 18.47 -14.58 -15.69
N GLN A 251 18.48 -15.78 -16.29
CA GLN A 251 19.51 -16.78 -16.00
C GLN A 251 20.86 -16.32 -16.52
N VAL A 252 20.94 -15.75 -17.73
CA VAL A 252 22.15 -15.14 -18.29
C VAL A 252 22.73 -14.12 -17.30
N LEU A 253 21.90 -13.20 -16.81
CA LEU A 253 22.32 -12.15 -15.88
C LEU A 253 22.86 -12.72 -14.56
N LYS A 254 22.22 -13.77 -14.02
CA LYS A 254 22.68 -14.44 -12.77
C LYS A 254 24.01 -15.15 -12.94
N ASP A 255 24.16 -15.91 -14.03
CA ASP A 255 25.38 -16.68 -14.27
C ASP A 255 26.59 -15.76 -14.53
N LEU A 256 26.38 -14.68 -15.31
CA LEU A 256 27.39 -13.64 -15.51
C LEU A 256 27.74 -12.95 -14.18
N ALA A 257 26.77 -12.58 -13.38
CA ALA A 257 27.00 -11.94 -12.09
C ALA A 257 27.84 -12.80 -11.17
N ALA A 258 27.55 -14.10 -11.07
CA ALA A 258 28.33 -15.04 -10.26
C ALA A 258 29.79 -15.13 -10.75
N MET A 259 29.99 -15.23 -12.05
CA MET A 259 31.34 -15.27 -12.64
C MET A 259 32.10 -13.95 -12.42
N PHE A 260 31.43 -12.80 -12.53
CA PHE A 260 32.06 -11.50 -12.26
C PHE A 260 32.53 -11.36 -10.81
N VAL A 261 31.72 -11.81 -9.85
CA VAL A 261 32.11 -11.83 -8.43
C VAL A 261 33.36 -12.67 -8.24
N GLU A 262 33.43 -13.86 -8.85
CA GLU A 262 34.62 -14.72 -8.77
C GLU A 262 35.88 -14.04 -9.37
N LYS A 263 35.73 -13.44 -10.56
CA LYS A 263 36.84 -12.80 -11.28
C LYS A 263 37.31 -11.50 -10.63
N THR A 264 36.47 -10.79 -9.92
CA THR A 264 36.86 -9.53 -9.26
C THR A 264 37.09 -9.68 -7.77
N PHE A 265 37.04 -10.92 -7.24
CA PHE A 265 37.24 -11.16 -5.81
C PHE A 265 38.61 -10.69 -5.31
N GLY A 266 38.57 -9.80 -4.31
CA GLY A 266 39.80 -9.24 -3.69
C GLY A 266 40.52 -8.18 -4.51
N ILE A 267 40.06 -7.86 -5.73
CA ILE A 267 40.72 -6.91 -6.63
C ILE A 267 39.85 -5.77 -7.10
N GLY A 268 38.53 -5.90 -6.96
CA GLY A 268 37.61 -4.86 -7.41
C GLY A 268 36.17 -5.13 -6.97
N HIS A 269 35.28 -4.27 -7.44
CA HIS A 269 33.85 -4.38 -7.19
C HIS A 269 33.08 -4.39 -8.51
N VAL A 270 32.03 -5.18 -8.58
CA VAL A 270 31.10 -5.21 -9.73
C VAL A 270 29.70 -4.87 -9.27
N CYS A 271 28.95 -4.15 -10.10
CA CYS A 271 27.55 -3.90 -9.87
C CYS A 271 26.73 -4.08 -11.15
N ARG A 272 25.42 -4.29 -10.99
CA ARG A 272 24.47 -4.16 -12.08
C ARG A 272 24.12 -2.69 -12.23
N TRP A 273 24.54 -2.10 -13.36
CA TRP A 273 24.41 -0.66 -13.64
C TRP A 273 23.07 -0.30 -14.24
N GLY A 274 22.56 -1.17 -15.13
CA GLY A 274 21.31 -1.05 -15.84
C GLY A 274 20.67 -2.41 -16.09
N GLY A 275 19.78 -2.51 -17.08
CA GLY A 275 19.07 -3.74 -17.43
C GLY A 275 20.02 -4.90 -17.76
N GLU A 276 20.90 -4.70 -18.73
CA GLU A 276 21.90 -5.66 -19.23
C GLU A 276 23.34 -5.15 -19.07
N GLU A 277 23.49 -4.03 -18.34
CA GLU A 277 24.77 -3.35 -18.13
C GLU A 277 25.37 -3.68 -16.79
N PHE A 278 26.68 -3.96 -16.77
CA PHE A 278 27.50 -4.19 -15.59
C PHE A 278 28.60 -3.14 -15.49
N PHE A 279 28.85 -2.68 -14.28
CA PHE A 279 29.89 -1.69 -14.02
C PHE A 279 30.93 -2.28 -13.08
N PHE A 280 32.20 -2.06 -13.42
CA PHE A 280 33.35 -2.54 -12.67
C PHE A 280 34.09 -1.34 -12.10
N PHE A 281 34.42 -1.40 -10.82
CA PHE A 281 35.33 -0.49 -10.15
C PHE A 281 36.57 -1.26 -9.75
N LEU A 282 37.74 -0.84 -10.27
CA LEU A 282 39.02 -1.52 -10.15
C LEU A 282 39.99 -0.58 -9.43
N PRO A 283 39.99 -0.55 -8.08
CA PRO A 283 40.91 0.26 -7.31
C PRO A 283 42.33 -0.18 -7.54
N GLU A 284 43.29 0.76 -7.46
CA GLU A 284 44.74 0.52 -7.60
C GLU A 284 45.18 -0.04 -8.96
N MET A 285 44.31 -0.01 -9.98
CA MET A 285 44.60 -0.44 -11.34
C MET A 285 44.63 0.74 -12.30
N ASN A 286 45.69 0.83 -13.07
CA ASN A 286 45.78 1.71 -14.24
C ASN A 286 45.03 1.12 -15.46
N LEU A 287 44.98 1.87 -16.55
CA LEU A 287 44.27 1.47 -17.75
C LEU A 287 44.76 0.14 -18.34
N ASP A 288 46.06 -0.08 -18.39
CA ASP A 288 46.66 -1.30 -18.95
C ASP A 288 46.26 -2.55 -18.14
N GLN A 289 46.36 -2.47 -16.80
CA GLN A 289 46.02 -3.56 -15.89
C GLN A 289 44.52 -3.87 -15.97
N ALA A 290 43.68 -2.83 -15.95
CA ALA A 290 42.24 -2.98 -16.10
C ALA A 290 41.84 -3.60 -17.46
N SER A 291 42.47 -3.17 -18.53
CA SER A 291 42.26 -3.73 -19.87
C SER A 291 42.61 -5.20 -19.98
N ILE A 292 43.73 -5.64 -19.36
CA ILE A 292 44.13 -7.06 -19.30
C ILE A 292 43.04 -7.87 -18.56
N LEU A 293 42.65 -7.46 -17.36
CA LEU A 293 41.64 -8.14 -16.56
C LEU A 293 40.29 -8.25 -17.32
N LEU A 294 39.86 -7.15 -17.97
CA LEU A 294 38.59 -7.14 -18.69
C LEU A 294 38.64 -7.97 -19.99
N ASN A 295 39.80 -8.11 -20.64
CA ASN A 295 39.96 -9.06 -21.71
C ASN A 295 39.87 -10.52 -21.23
N GLU A 296 40.42 -10.86 -20.06
CA GLU A 296 40.19 -12.17 -19.44
C GLU A 296 38.75 -12.43 -19.12
N ILE A 297 38.04 -11.43 -18.53
CA ILE A 297 36.61 -11.49 -18.25
C ILE A 297 35.82 -11.68 -19.54
N LYS A 298 36.09 -10.91 -20.60
CA LYS A 298 35.45 -11.03 -21.91
C LYS A 298 35.57 -12.45 -22.49
N VAL A 299 36.78 -13.04 -22.41
CA VAL A 299 37.00 -14.41 -22.88
C VAL A 299 36.24 -15.42 -21.99
N ALA A 300 36.18 -15.20 -20.69
CA ALA A 300 35.44 -16.05 -19.77
C ALA A 300 33.94 -15.99 -20.08
N VAL A 301 33.36 -14.79 -20.33
CA VAL A 301 31.96 -14.60 -20.75
C VAL A 301 31.65 -15.42 -22.01
N SER A 302 32.47 -15.31 -23.06
CA SER A 302 32.22 -16.00 -24.31
C SER A 302 32.29 -17.54 -24.22
N LYS A 303 32.97 -18.05 -23.19
CA LYS A 303 33.10 -19.50 -22.91
C LYS A 303 32.13 -20.02 -21.88
N LEU A 304 31.43 -19.15 -21.13
CA LEU A 304 30.53 -19.54 -20.07
C LEU A 304 29.32 -20.29 -20.66
N PRO A 305 29.10 -21.58 -20.33
CA PRO A 305 27.91 -22.31 -20.73
C PRO A 305 26.73 -21.89 -19.84
N ILE A 306 25.76 -21.18 -20.40
CA ILE A 306 24.54 -20.78 -19.70
C ILE A 306 23.46 -21.80 -20.02
N THR A 307 23.08 -22.60 -19.05
CA THR A 307 22.09 -23.66 -19.25
C THR A 307 20.69 -23.18 -18.90
N TYR A 308 19.78 -23.25 -19.87
CA TYR A 308 18.38 -22.96 -19.69
C TYR A 308 17.51 -23.94 -20.49
N GLN A 309 16.56 -24.62 -19.83
CA GLN A 309 15.66 -25.66 -20.44
C GLN A 309 16.43 -26.71 -21.24
N ASP A 310 17.50 -27.28 -20.65
CA ASP A 310 18.38 -28.29 -21.26
C ASP A 310 19.14 -27.83 -22.53
N GLN A 311 19.15 -26.54 -22.83
CA GLN A 311 19.93 -25.93 -23.91
C GLN A 311 21.04 -25.09 -23.33
N VAL A 312 22.21 -25.12 -23.98
CA VAL A 312 23.37 -24.33 -23.64
C VAL A 312 23.44 -23.11 -24.56
N HIS A 313 23.48 -21.93 -23.94
CA HIS A 313 23.59 -20.65 -24.62
C HIS A 313 24.94 -20.02 -24.35
N HIS A 314 25.44 -19.24 -25.28
CA HIS A 314 26.63 -18.43 -25.14
C HIS A 314 26.31 -16.99 -25.50
N VAL A 315 26.89 -16.07 -24.74
CA VAL A 315 26.79 -14.63 -25.01
C VAL A 315 28.17 -14.01 -25.06
N THR A 316 28.28 -12.84 -25.65
CA THR A 316 29.49 -12.03 -25.59
C THR A 316 29.19 -10.70 -24.91
N MET A 317 30.24 -9.99 -24.51
CA MET A 317 30.11 -8.65 -23.94
C MET A 317 31.13 -7.70 -24.56
N THR A 318 30.71 -6.46 -24.66
CA THR A 318 31.57 -5.33 -25.04
C THR A 318 31.79 -4.45 -23.80
N PHE A 319 33.02 -3.97 -23.63
CA PHE A 319 33.42 -3.14 -22.50
C PHE A 319 34.04 -1.83 -22.98
N GLY A 320 33.70 -0.73 -22.29
CA GLY A 320 34.43 0.53 -22.36
C GLY A 320 35.15 0.77 -21.04
N VAL A 321 36.40 1.12 -21.08
CA VAL A 321 37.28 1.27 -19.91
C VAL A 321 37.84 2.69 -19.83
N GLU A 322 37.89 3.26 -18.62
CA GLU A 322 38.48 4.57 -18.38
C GLU A 322 39.27 4.57 -17.08
N GLU A 323 40.45 5.22 -17.11
CA GLU A 323 41.27 5.45 -15.93
C GLU A 323 40.95 6.82 -15.31
N TYR A 324 40.96 6.89 -14.00
CA TYR A 324 40.76 8.14 -13.27
C TYR A 324 41.94 9.10 -13.46
N ASP A 325 41.66 10.25 -13.99
CA ASP A 325 42.63 11.31 -14.30
C ASP A 325 42.99 12.26 -13.13
N TYR A 326 42.50 11.94 -11.92
CA TYR A 326 42.65 12.72 -10.69
C TYR A 326 41.96 14.09 -10.69
N ARG A 327 41.14 14.42 -11.72
CA ARG A 327 40.49 15.72 -11.90
C ARG A 327 39.01 15.61 -12.18
N SER A 328 38.63 14.64 -12.99
CA SER A 328 37.25 14.45 -13.43
C SER A 328 36.34 14.02 -12.31
N GLN A 329 35.10 14.50 -12.33
CA GLN A 329 34.07 13.98 -11.45
C GLN A 329 33.58 12.60 -11.99
N LEU A 330 33.08 11.75 -11.09
CA LEU A 330 32.61 10.40 -11.46
C LEU A 330 31.63 10.39 -12.64
N PRO A 331 30.64 11.32 -12.77
CA PRO A 331 29.75 11.33 -13.93
C PRO A 331 30.46 11.54 -15.29
N GLU A 332 31.54 12.28 -15.30
CA GLU A 332 32.35 12.56 -16.51
C GLU A 332 33.17 11.31 -16.88
N LEU A 333 33.79 10.68 -15.90
CA LEU A 333 34.53 9.43 -16.09
C LEU A 333 33.60 8.31 -16.60
N VAL A 334 32.41 8.20 -16.03
CA VAL A 334 31.39 7.24 -16.48
C VAL A 334 30.98 7.51 -17.93
N LYS A 335 30.82 8.78 -18.33
CA LYS A 335 30.50 9.14 -19.70
C LYS A 335 31.60 8.75 -20.67
N GLN A 336 32.87 8.95 -20.33
CA GLN A 336 34.01 8.55 -21.17
C GLN A 336 34.04 7.03 -21.39
N ALA A 337 33.82 6.25 -20.33
CA ALA A 337 33.71 4.79 -20.46
C ALA A 337 32.51 4.35 -21.32
N ASP A 338 31.35 5.04 -21.22
CA ASP A 338 30.17 4.77 -22.02
C ASP A 338 30.38 5.10 -23.50
N ASP A 339 31.05 6.22 -23.81
CA ASP A 339 31.42 6.60 -25.18
C ASP A 339 32.32 5.51 -25.85
N LYS A 340 33.25 4.93 -25.08
CA LYS A 340 34.11 3.81 -25.53
C LYS A 340 33.32 2.52 -25.71
N LEU A 341 32.39 2.21 -24.79
CA LEU A 341 31.46 1.08 -24.93
C LEU A 341 30.64 1.19 -26.21
N TYR A 342 30.06 2.38 -26.43
CA TYR A 342 29.29 2.66 -27.62
C TYR A 342 30.11 2.49 -28.90
N TYR A 343 31.36 2.96 -28.90
CA TYR A 343 32.29 2.74 -30.00
C TYR A 343 32.49 1.24 -30.27
N GLY A 344 32.77 0.45 -29.26
CA GLY A 344 32.98 -0.99 -29.37
C GLY A 344 31.75 -1.73 -29.93
N LYS A 345 30.53 -1.35 -29.50
CA LYS A 345 29.29 -1.91 -30.01
C LYS A 345 29.10 -1.66 -31.51
N ASN A 346 29.58 -0.53 -32.00
CA ASN A 346 29.48 -0.19 -33.42
C ASN A 346 30.62 -0.77 -34.30
N HIS A 347 31.73 -1.25 -33.68
CA HIS A 347 32.90 -1.74 -34.36
C HIS A 347 33.16 -3.23 -34.13
N GLY A 348 32.09 -4.03 -34.11
CA GLY A 348 32.20 -5.50 -34.14
C GLY A 348 31.83 -6.20 -32.86
N ARG A 349 31.56 -5.48 -31.75
CA ARG A 349 31.25 -6.06 -30.43
C ARG A 349 32.33 -6.99 -29.88
N ASN A 350 32.05 -7.71 -28.79
CA ASN A 350 32.95 -8.69 -28.18
C ASN A 350 34.37 -8.18 -28.03
N GLN A 351 34.55 -6.98 -27.52
CA GLN A 351 35.84 -6.30 -27.37
C GLN A 351 35.91 -5.41 -26.14
N VAL A 352 37.11 -5.07 -25.75
CA VAL A 352 37.43 -4.07 -24.71
C VAL A 352 38.00 -2.85 -25.43
N VAL A 353 37.37 -1.69 -25.23
CA VAL A 353 37.81 -0.39 -25.77
C VAL A 353 38.32 0.47 -24.61
N PHE A 354 39.54 0.99 -24.74
CA PHE A 354 40.23 1.76 -23.73
C PHE A 354 40.93 3.00 -24.30
#